data_199e45fa34662b7b948e7090fd8b7e6d
#
_entry.id   199e45fa34662b7b948e7090fd8b7e6d
#
_cell.length_a   1.000
_cell.length_b   1.000
_cell.length_c   1.000
_cell.angle_alpha   90.00
_cell.angle_beta   90.00
_cell.angle_gamma   90.00
#
_symmetry.space_group_name_H-M   'P 1'
#
loop_
_entity.id
_entity.type
_entity.pdbx_description
1 polymer ?
#
loop_
_entity_poly.entity_id
_entity_poly.type
_entity_poly.pdbx_seq_one_letter_code
_entity_poly.pdbx_strand_id
1 'polypeptide(L)'
;THVKELVEQNHQKYESYGVTAGIYSAGLKLKETQHQVTFASIQSAARNLDDFDKPYSLIIIDECHRVNLANPDLSRSSSNEQSQKRAKNITKGSTENKLNADSQELSQQNENKQSNSNQYQQIIKKLMQVNPEVKLLGLTATPYRLGMGWIYKKHYRGFIRSEEKRPFEHCIYELPLRYLIKREYLTEPNVVDATIEHYDFSSLRSNASGEYSPTDMNHLLNKNPRVTQGIIEQVIELGEKRQGIMIFAATVEHAKEVFSYLPANLSALITGAIDNTERDKLIKAFKRKEIKYLVNVSVLTTGFDAPHVDMIAILRPTQSVSLYQQIVGRGLRLSENKKDCLVMDYTGND
;
A
#
# COMPACT_ATOMS: atom_id res chain seq x y z
N THR A 1 -8.90 6.35 7.96
CA THR A 1 -8.07 5.37 7.25
C THR A 1 -8.81 4.73 6.07
N HIS A 2 -8.13 3.97 5.20
CA HIS A 2 -8.73 3.38 3.98
C HIS A 2 -8.89 1.84 4.06
N VAL A 3 -8.42 1.22 5.13
CA VAL A 3 -8.43 -0.25 5.33
C VAL A 3 -9.18 -0.57 6.61
N LYS A 4 -10.09 -1.56 6.56
CA LYS A 4 -10.91 -1.97 7.72
C LYS A 4 -10.05 -2.46 8.89
N GLU A 5 -8.97 -3.17 8.60
CA GLU A 5 -8.04 -3.71 9.57
C GLU A 5 -7.35 -2.60 10.39
N LEU A 6 -7.02 -1.47 9.72
CA LEU A 6 -6.46 -0.30 10.41
C LEU A 6 -7.50 0.44 11.27
N VAL A 7 -8.77 0.46 10.84
CA VAL A 7 -9.87 1.00 11.68
C VAL A 7 -9.94 0.22 12.98
N GLU A 8 -10.00 -1.10 12.88
CA GLU A 8 -10.11 -2.01 14.03
C GLU A 8 -8.88 -1.93 14.95
N GLN A 9 -7.67 -2.01 14.39
CA GLN A 9 -6.42 -1.95 15.16
C GLN A 9 -6.27 -0.62 15.92
N ASN A 10 -6.53 0.50 15.23
CA ASN A 10 -6.41 1.82 15.85
C ASN A 10 -7.47 2.02 16.95
N HIS A 11 -8.69 1.54 16.73
CA HIS A 11 -9.75 1.57 17.73
C HIS A 11 -9.38 0.74 18.96
N GLN A 12 -8.99 -0.53 18.79
CA GLN A 12 -8.56 -1.41 19.88
C GLN A 12 -7.39 -0.82 20.67
N LYS A 13 -6.42 -0.23 19.95
CA LYS A 13 -5.28 0.41 20.60
C LYS A 13 -5.72 1.62 21.42
N TYR A 14 -6.64 2.43 20.90
CA TYR A 14 -7.17 3.59 21.63
C TYR A 14 -7.94 3.16 22.88
N GLU A 15 -8.81 2.15 22.78
CA GLU A 15 -9.55 1.62 23.93
C GLU A 15 -8.66 0.99 24.98
N SER A 16 -7.50 0.45 24.60
CA SER A 16 -6.52 -0.09 25.55
C SER A 16 -5.96 0.94 26.53
N TYR A 17 -6.17 2.23 26.26
CA TYR A 17 -5.84 3.34 27.18
C TYR A 17 -7.01 3.71 28.13
N GLY A 18 -8.10 2.94 28.13
CA GLY A 18 -9.24 3.16 29.02
C GLY A 18 -10.22 4.23 28.55
N VAL A 19 -10.20 4.59 27.27
CA VAL A 19 -11.10 5.55 26.65
C VAL A 19 -11.99 4.88 25.61
N THR A 20 -13.24 5.34 25.48
CA THR A 20 -14.19 4.80 24.51
C THR A 20 -14.19 5.58 23.20
N ALA A 21 -14.37 4.87 22.09
CA ALA A 21 -14.52 5.45 20.77
C ALA A 21 -15.54 4.68 19.94
N GLY A 22 -16.06 5.33 18.89
CA GLY A 22 -16.94 4.69 17.93
C GLY A 22 -16.18 4.16 16.70
N ILE A 23 -16.76 3.18 16.04
CA ILE A 23 -16.34 2.68 14.74
C ILE A 23 -17.36 3.06 13.67
N TYR A 24 -16.88 3.61 12.55
CA TYR A 24 -17.70 3.85 11.36
C TYR A 24 -17.09 3.13 10.15
N SER A 25 -17.51 1.88 9.93
CA SER A 25 -16.96 1.04 8.86
C SER A 25 -17.97 -0.02 8.40
N ALA A 26 -18.34 0.03 7.12
CA ALA A 26 -19.21 -0.98 6.52
C ALA A 26 -18.57 -2.38 6.55
N GLY A 27 -17.24 -2.47 6.40
CA GLY A 27 -16.51 -3.74 6.48
C GLY A 27 -16.53 -4.38 7.88
N LEU A 28 -16.76 -3.58 8.93
CA LEU A 28 -16.94 -4.03 10.32
C LEU A 28 -18.41 -4.03 10.74
N LYS A 29 -19.32 -3.63 9.85
CA LYS A 29 -20.78 -3.55 10.08
C LYS A 29 -21.16 -2.63 11.26
N LEU A 30 -20.36 -1.60 11.54
CA LEU A 30 -20.57 -0.63 12.62
C LEU A 30 -20.72 0.79 12.05
N LYS A 31 -21.62 1.57 12.63
CA LYS A 31 -21.91 2.97 12.28
C LYS A 31 -22.15 3.81 13.53
N GLU A 32 -21.08 4.12 14.26
CA GLU A 32 -21.12 4.79 15.55
C GLU A 32 -20.46 6.16 15.46
N THR A 33 -21.25 7.24 15.55
CA THR A 33 -20.75 8.62 15.51
C THR A 33 -21.02 9.38 16.82
N GLN A 34 -21.68 8.75 17.81
CA GLN A 34 -22.06 9.39 19.08
C GLN A 34 -20.87 9.66 20.02
N HIS A 35 -19.77 8.97 19.85
CA HIS A 35 -18.58 9.12 20.68
C HIS A 35 -17.78 10.39 20.36
N GLN A 36 -16.96 10.85 21.29
CA GLN A 36 -16.06 11.98 21.08
C GLN A 36 -15.05 11.71 19.96
N VAL A 37 -14.56 10.46 19.89
CA VAL A 37 -13.64 9.98 18.85
C VAL A 37 -14.36 8.92 18.01
N THR A 38 -14.19 9.01 16.70
CA THR A 38 -14.74 8.03 15.74
C THR A 38 -13.64 7.55 14.81
N PHE A 39 -13.39 6.25 14.78
CA PHE A 39 -12.49 5.61 13.81
C PHE A 39 -13.27 5.20 12.57
N ALA A 40 -12.99 5.84 11.45
CA ALA A 40 -13.78 5.66 10.24
C ALA A 40 -12.93 5.11 9.06
N SER A 41 -13.54 4.22 8.26
CA SER A 41 -13.03 3.95 6.92
C SER A 41 -13.48 5.06 5.97
N ILE A 42 -12.56 5.56 5.14
CA ILE A 42 -12.85 6.68 4.25
C ILE A 42 -13.99 6.39 3.28
N GLN A 43 -14.09 5.15 2.79
CA GLN A 43 -15.14 4.72 1.87
C GLN A 43 -16.52 4.75 2.53
N SER A 44 -16.61 4.36 3.81
CA SER A 44 -17.90 4.40 4.55
C SER A 44 -18.30 5.81 4.89
N ALA A 45 -17.35 6.65 5.34
CA ALA A 45 -17.59 8.03 5.69
C ALA A 45 -18.01 8.87 4.47
N ALA A 46 -17.32 8.73 3.33
CA ALA A 46 -17.61 9.48 2.12
C ALA A 46 -18.98 9.14 1.49
N ARG A 47 -19.50 7.93 1.73
CA ARG A 47 -20.81 7.51 1.24
C ARG A 47 -21.97 8.00 2.12
N ASN A 48 -21.70 8.41 3.35
CA ASN A 48 -22.70 8.77 4.33
C ASN A 48 -22.27 10.06 5.05
N LEU A 49 -22.06 11.14 4.29
CA LEU A 49 -21.55 12.41 4.80
C LEU A 49 -22.46 13.04 5.85
N ASP A 50 -23.78 12.82 5.76
CA ASP A 50 -24.78 13.38 6.67
C ASP A 50 -24.69 12.79 8.09
N ASP A 51 -24.11 11.61 8.25
CA ASP A 51 -23.86 11.03 9.58
C ASP A 51 -22.75 11.80 10.35
N PHE A 52 -22.05 12.75 9.70
CA PHE A 52 -20.93 13.52 10.25
C PHE A 52 -21.27 15.02 10.42
N ASP A 53 -22.45 15.32 10.99
CA ASP A 53 -22.90 16.70 11.28
C ASP A 53 -22.41 17.24 12.63
N LYS A 54 -21.67 16.45 13.39
CA LYS A 54 -21.08 16.85 14.66
C LYS A 54 -19.88 17.77 14.42
N PRO A 55 -19.70 18.85 15.20
CA PRO A 55 -18.56 19.77 15.04
C PRO A 55 -17.27 19.17 15.60
N TYR A 56 -16.63 18.31 14.83
CA TYR A 56 -15.30 17.77 15.18
C TYR A 56 -14.26 18.91 15.18
N SER A 57 -13.37 18.92 16.18
CA SER A 57 -12.27 19.89 16.29
C SER A 57 -10.99 19.42 15.62
N LEU A 58 -10.85 18.12 15.38
CA LEU A 58 -9.66 17.53 14.77
C LEU A 58 -10.02 16.38 13.84
N ILE A 59 -9.41 16.39 12.66
CA ILE A 59 -9.41 15.29 11.70
C ILE A 59 -8.00 14.70 11.66
N ILE A 60 -7.86 13.42 11.95
CA ILE A 60 -6.58 12.70 11.83
C ILE A 60 -6.67 11.77 10.61
N ILE A 61 -5.76 11.92 9.66
CA ILE A 61 -5.68 11.08 8.47
C ILE A 61 -4.41 10.23 8.54
N ASP A 62 -4.60 8.95 8.73
CA ASP A 62 -3.54 7.95 8.61
C ASP A 62 -3.27 7.65 7.12
N GLU A 63 -1.99 7.39 6.78
CA GLU A 63 -1.51 7.28 5.39
C GLU A 63 -1.85 8.51 4.54
N CYS A 64 -1.64 9.70 5.12
CA CYS A 64 -2.06 10.98 4.53
C CYS A 64 -1.35 11.34 3.21
N HIS A 65 -0.30 10.62 2.82
CA HIS A 65 0.30 10.72 1.49
C HIS A 65 -0.70 10.38 0.36
N ARG A 66 -1.83 9.72 0.69
CA ARG A 66 -2.92 9.41 -0.26
C ARG A 66 -3.85 10.59 -0.50
N VAL A 67 -3.83 11.61 0.36
CA VAL A 67 -4.69 12.79 0.22
C VAL A 67 -4.24 13.63 -0.97
N ASN A 68 -5.13 13.87 -1.91
CA ASN A 68 -4.92 14.80 -3.00
C ASN A 68 -5.94 15.96 -2.87
N LEU A 69 -5.45 17.14 -2.54
CA LEU A 69 -6.27 18.36 -2.45
C LEU A 69 -6.10 19.27 -3.69
N ALA A 70 -5.59 18.73 -4.80
CA ALA A 70 -5.51 19.48 -6.05
C ALA A 70 -6.93 19.93 -6.48
N ASN A 71 -7.03 21.21 -6.89
CA ASN A 71 -8.29 21.87 -7.24
C ASN A 71 -9.09 21.08 -8.27
N PRO A 72 -10.36 20.77 -8.05
CA PRO A 72 -11.23 20.17 -9.06
C PRO A 72 -11.51 21.09 -10.26
N ASP A 73 -11.20 22.40 -10.17
CA ASP A 73 -11.53 23.37 -11.22
C ASP A 73 -10.51 23.52 -12.35
N LEU A 74 -9.31 22.92 -12.25
CA LEU A 74 -8.29 23.01 -13.29
C LEU A 74 -8.20 21.80 -14.23
N SER A 75 -8.97 20.74 -14.02
CA SER A 75 -8.96 19.54 -14.87
C SER A 75 -10.05 19.50 -15.95
N ARG A 76 -10.88 20.55 -16.07
CA ARG A 76 -11.97 20.61 -17.08
C ARG A 76 -11.65 21.40 -18.35
N SER A 77 -10.47 22.01 -18.47
CA SER A 77 -10.12 22.78 -19.67
C SER A 77 -8.85 22.29 -20.35
N SER A 78 -8.83 21.09 -20.87
CA SER A 78 -8.00 20.65 -21.99
C SER A 78 -7.84 19.14 -21.98
N SER A 79 -8.71 18.40 -22.63
CA SER A 79 -8.39 17.13 -23.31
C SER A 79 -9.54 16.16 -23.57
N ASN A 80 -10.82 16.53 -23.51
CA ASN A 80 -11.87 15.51 -23.68
C ASN A 80 -12.81 15.67 -24.88
N GLU A 81 -12.58 16.61 -25.82
CA GLU A 81 -13.44 16.69 -27.01
C GLU A 81 -12.87 16.07 -28.31
N GLN A 82 -11.58 15.74 -28.34
CA GLN A 82 -10.98 15.16 -29.57
C GLN A 82 -10.74 13.65 -29.53
N SER A 83 -10.76 13.02 -28.37
CA SER A 83 -10.49 11.56 -28.25
C SER A 83 -11.73 10.68 -28.40
N GLN A 84 -12.92 11.21 -28.16
CA GLN A 84 -14.17 10.39 -28.26
C GLN A 84 -14.75 10.27 -29.68
N LYS A 85 -14.29 11.06 -30.64
CA LYS A 85 -14.75 10.97 -32.05
C LYS A 85 -13.92 10.04 -32.94
N ARG A 86 -12.76 9.53 -32.48
CA ARG A 86 -11.93 8.58 -33.26
C ARG A 86 -12.07 7.12 -32.90
N ALA A 87 -12.74 6.78 -31.79
CA ALA A 87 -12.86 5.40 -31.29
C ALA A 87 -14.12 4.65 -31.78
N LYS A 88 -14.97 5.26 -32.62
CA LYS A 88 -16.23 4.63 -33.07
C LYS A 88 -16.18 3.94 -34.42
N ASN A 89 -15.05 3.90 -35.12
CA ASN A 89 -14.98 3.37 -36.49
C ASN A 89 -13.80 2.42 -36.74
N ILE A 90 -13.58 1.40 -35.92
CA ILE A 90 -12.79 0.23 -36.36
C ILE A 90 -13.35 -1.03 -35.71
N THR A 91 -14.19 -1.69 -36.47
CA THR A 91 -14.43 -3.12 -36.76
C THR A 91 -14.31 -4.18 -35.69
N LYS A 92 -15.39 -4.95 -35.65
CA LYS A 92 -15.59 -6.33 -35.24
C LYS A 92 -14.52 -7.30 -35.76
N GLY A 93 -13.97 -8.12 -34.85
CA GLY A 93 -13.16 -9.29 -35.20
C GLY A 93 -12.77 -10.05 -33.92
N SER A 94 -13.47 -11.13 -33.71
CA SER A 94 -13.34 -12.17 -32.71
C SER A 94 -11.91 -12.60 -32.35
N THR A 95 -11.51 -12.42 -31.09
CA THR A 95 -10.72 -13.36 -30.25
C THR A 95 -10.47 -12.68 -28.87
N GLU A 96 -11.53 -12.59 -28.06
CA GLU A 96 -11.48 -12.00 -26.74
C GLU A 96 -11.99 -13.02 -25.73
N ASN A 97 -11.13 -13.58 -24.90
CA ASN A 97 -11.58 -14.11 -23.59
C ASN A 97 -10.46 -14.46 -22.59
N LYS A 98 -9.19 -14.12 -22.83
CA LYS A 98 -8.12 -14.38 -21.84
C LYS A 98 -7.28 -13.15 -21.41
N LEU A 99 -7.45 -12.00 -22.05
CA LEU A 99 -6.68 -10.77 -21.77
C LEU A 99 -7.35 -9.80 -20.77
N ASN A 100 -8.55 -10.13 -20.29
CA ASN A 100 -9.38 -9.16 -19.56
C ASN A 100 -9.15 -9.13 -18.03
N ALA A 101 -8.55 -10.14 -17.42
CA ALA A 101 -8.43 -10.18 -15.96
C ALA A 101 -7.38 -9.19 -15.42
N ASP A 102 -6.18 -9.18 -16.00
CA ASP A 102 -5.08 -8.32 -15.51
C ASP A 102 -5.30 -6.84 -15.86
N SER A 103 -5.92 -6.56 -17.02
CA SER A 103 -6.29 -5.19 -17.41
C SER A 103 -7.41 -4.62 -16.55
N GLN A 104 -8.31 -5.47 -16.05
CA GLN A 104 -9.39 -5.08 -15.16
C GLN A 104 -8.89 -4.79 -13.73
N GLU A 105 -7.90 -5.54 -13.22
CA GLU A 105 -7.33 -5.28 -11.89
C GLU A 105 -6.55 -3.96 -11.85
N LEU A 106 -5.83 -3.59 -12.89
CA LEU A 106 -5.14 -2.28 -12.98
C LEU A 106 -6.09 -1.12 -13.16
N SER A 107 -7.09 -1.28 -14.00
CA SER A 107 -8.15 -0.28 -14.17
C SER A 107 -8.86 -0.06 -12.84
N GLN A 108 -9.20 -1.13 -12.11
CA GLN A 108 -9.81 -1.06 -10.80
C GLN A 108 -8.88 -0.44 -9.73
N GLN A 109 -7.56 -0.69 -9.76
CA GLN A 109 -6.62 -0.06 -8.84
C GLN A 109 -6.44 1.43 -9.12
N ASN A 110 -6.41 1.86 -10.37
CA ASN A 110 -6.31 3.27 -10.75
C ASN A 110 -7.63 4.03 -10.51
N GLU A 111 -8.76 3.44 -10.82
CA GLU A 111 -10.08 3.97 -10.46
C GLU A 111 -10.25 4.06 -8.94
N ASN A 112 -9.78 3.07 -8.18
CA ASN A 112 -9.79 3.09 -6.73
C ASN A 112 -8.86 4.17 -6.14
N LYS A 113 -7.68 4.43 -6.74
CA LYS A 113 -6.79 5.52 -6.28
C LYS A 113 -7.39 6.89 -6.53
N GLN A 114 -8.02 7.11 -7.68
CA GLN A 114 -8.65 8.37 -8.04
C GLN A 114 -9.97 8.59 -7.28
N SER A 115 -10.76 7.54 -7.08
CA SER A 115 -11.96 7.51 -6.26
C SER A 115 -11.63 7.82 -4.78
N ASN A 116 -10.59 7.20 -4.22
CA ASN A 116 -10.20 7.44 -2.83
C ASN A 116 -9.72 8.88 -2.58
N SER A 117 -8.98 9.47 -3.52
CA SER A 117 -8.56 10.87 -3.43
C SER A 117 -9.76 11.82 -3.36
N ASN A 118 -10.79 11.56 -4.16
CA ASN A 118 -12.02 12.33 -4.17
C ASN A 118 -12.82 12.17 -2.87
N GLN A 119 -12.81 10.96 -2.27
CA GLN A 119 -13.48 10.66 -1.01
C GLN A 119 -12.87 11.44 0.18
N TYR A 120 -11.54 11.57 0.25
CA TYR A 120 -10.88 12.41 1.26
C TYR A 120 -11.32 13.88 1.14
N GLN A 121 -11.38 14.41 -0.08
CA GLN A 121 -11.83 15.77 -0.32
C GLN A 121 -13.27 15.99 0.12
N GLN A 122 -14.16 15.06 -0.17
CA GLN A 122 -15.57 15.14 0.19
C GLN A 122 -15.77 15.21 1.71
N ILE A 123 -15.16 14.29 2.47
CA ILE A 123 -15.31 14.27 3.93
C ILE A 123 -14.64 15.48 4.59
N ILE A 124 -13.45 15.89 4.15
CA ILE A 124 -12.78 17.08 4.68
C ILE A 124 -13.65 18.33 4.44
N LYS A 125 -14.17 18.48 3.22
CA LYS A 125 -15.06 19.61 2.88
C LYS A 125 -16.33 19.62 3.74
N LYS A 126 -16.98 18.46 3.93
CA LYS A 126 -18.17 18.34 4.81
C LYS A 126 -17.83 18.75 6.24
N LEU A 127 -16.76 18.23 6.82
CA LEU A 127 -16.37 18.53 8.20
C LEU A 127 -15.96 20.00 8.38
N MET A 128 -15.32 20.62 7.38
CA MET A 128 -15.01 22.05 7.38
C MET A 128 -16.27 22.93 7.22
N GLN A 129 -17.31 22.45 6.56
CA GLN A 129 -18.59 23.15 6.50
C GLN A 129 -19.31 23.13 7.85
N VAL A 130 -19.23 22.03 8.60
CA VAL A 130 -19.84 21.90 9.94
C VAL A 130 -19.03 22.69 10.98
N ASN A 131 -17.70 22.62 10.92
CA ASN A 131 -16.82 23.39 11.79
C ASN A 131 -15.65 23.98 10.98
N PRO A 132 -15.69 25.28 10.61
CA PRO A 132 -14.62 25.95 9.86
C PRO A 132 -13.25 25.95 10.58
N GLU A 133 -13.23 25.83 11.90
CA GLU A 133 -12.01 25.84 12.73
C GLU A 133 -11.40 24.43 12.91
N VAL A 134 -11.96 23.39 12.28
CA VAL A 134 -11.44 22.03 12.37
C VAL A 134 -9.98 21.97 11.90
N LYS A 135 -9.14 21.34 12.69
CA LYS A 135 -7.73 21.12 12.34
C LYS A 135 -7.55 19.80 11.59
N LEU A 136 -6.66 19.81 10.60
CA LEU A 136 -6.30 18.62 9.83
C LEU A 136 -4.89 18.17 10.19
N LEU A 137 -4.76 16.96 10.72
CA LEU A 137 -3.49 16.30 11.04
C LEU A 137 -3.28 15.09 10.13
N GLY A 138 -2.16 15.05 9.44
CA GLY A 138 -1.75 13.90 8.62
C GLY A 138 -0.66 13.09 9.27
N LEU A 139 -0.80 11.77 9.27
CA LEU A 139 0.22 10.81 9.70
C LEU A 139 0.66 9.99 8.49
N THR A 140 1.96 9.81 8.28
CA THR A 140 2.51 8.95 7.23
C THR A 140 3.97 8.64 7.48
N ALA A 141 4.41 7.45 7.12
CA ALA A 141 5.82 7.08 7.06
C ALA A 141 6.52 7.62 5.79
N THR A 142 5.75 7.99 4.76
CA THR A 142 6.24 8.37 3.43
C THR A 142 5.63 9.69 2.98
N PRO A 143 6.16 10.85 3.43
CA PRO A 143 5.55 12.15 3.22
C PRO A 143 5.79 12.73 1.81
N TYR A 144 5.87 11.88 0.80
CA TYR A 144 6.06 12.28 -0.61
C TYR A 144 5.34 11.35 -1.57
N ARG A 145 5.10 11.83 -2.79
CA ARG A 145 4.45 11.10 -3.87
C ARG A 145 5.24 11.24 -5.15
N LEU A 146 5.32 10.16 -5.93
CA LEU A 146 5.91 10.19 -7.25
C LEU A 146 5.16 11.21 -8.14
N GLY A 147 5.89 12.03 -8.89
CA GLY A 147 5.35 13.10 -9.73
C GLY A 147 4.93 14.38 -8.99
N MET A 148 4.70 14.33 -7.67
CA MET A 148 4.35 15.52 -6.86
C MET A 148 5.51 15.98 -5.97
N GLY A 149 6.35 15.08 -5.51
CA GLY A 149 7.33 15.33 -4.46
C GLY A 149 6.69 15.34 -3.07
N TRP A 150 7.18 16.23 -2.20
CA TRP A 150 6.71 16.33 -0.81
C TRP A 150 5.24 16.77 -0.74
N ILE A 151 4.47 16.16 0.18
CA ILE A 151 3.05 16.46 0.39
C ILE A 151 2.81 17.70 1.27
N TYR A 152 3.87 18.35 1.76
CA TYR A 152 3.83 19.54 2.59
C TYR A 152 4.78 20.62 2.06
N LYS A 153 4.54 21.88 2.45
CA LYS A 153 5.36 23.02 2.04
C LYS A 153 6.56 23.26 2.94
N LYS A 154 6.31 23.39 4.24
CA LYS A 154 7.30 23.83 5.23
C LYS A 154 7.60 22.73 6.23
N HIS A 155 8.85 22.50 6.48
CA HIS A 155 9.32 21.58 7.51
C HIS A 155 9.59 22.33 8.83
N TYR A 156 9.32 21.71 9.97
CA TYR A 156 9.51 22.34 11.30
C TYR A 156 10.94 22.81 11.56
N ARG A 157 11.93 22.27 10.86
CA ARG A 157 13.34 22.71 10.91
C ARG A 157 13.65 23.90 9.99
N GLY A 158 12.65 24.54 9.38
CA GLY A 158 12.82 25.71 8.52
C GLY A 158 13.02 25.44 7.03
N PHE A 159 13.08 24.17 6.60
CA PHE A 159 13.23 23.85 5.18
C PHE A 159 11.93 24.12 4.42
N ILE A 160 12.03 24.78 3.26
CA ILE A 160 10.95 24.92 2.31
C ILE A 160 11.07 23.78 1.30
N ARG A 161 10.04 22.94 1.19
CA ARG A 161 10.00 21.77 0.30
C ARG A 161 9.26 22.05 -1.01
N SER A 162 8.35 23.04 -1.02
CA SER A 162 7.61 23.43 -2.20
C SER A 162 7.05 24.84 -2.06
N GLU A 163 7.14 25.61 -3.12
CA GLU A 163 6.44 26.90 -3.28
C GLU A 163 4.97 26.69 -3.72
N GLU A 164 4.70 25.55 -4.37
CA GLU A 164 3.37 25.22 -4.87
C GLU A 164 2.40 24.83 -3.74
N LYS A 165 1.10 24.87 -4.05
CA LYS A 165 0.07 24.38 -3.14
C LYS A 165 0.24 22.89 -2.89
N ARG A 166 0.29 22.51 -1.63
CA ARG A 166 0.39 21.11 -1.16
C ARG A 166 -0.80 20.75 -0.28
N PRO A 167 -1.11 19.45 -0.11
CA PRO A 167 -2.16 18.99 0.80
C PRO A 167 -1.98 19.49 2.23
N PHE A 168 -0.73 19.58 2.69
CA PHE A 168 -0.40 20.07 4.03
C PHE A 168 0.51 21.29 3.96
N GLU A 169 0.29 22.26 4.83
CA GLU A 169 1.14 23.46 4.89
C GLU A 169 2.45 23.14 5.63
N HIS A 170 2.36 22.40 6.73
CA HIS A 170 3.50 22.15 7.60
C HIS A 170 3.73 20.67 7.87
N CYS A 171 5.00 20.25 7.86
CA CYS A 171 5.45 19.07 8.59
C CYS A 171 5.80 19.54 10.00
N ILE A 172 5.01 19.15 10.98
CA ILE A 172 5.17 19.59 12.38
C ILE A 172 6.13 18.70 13.16
N TYR A 173 6.37 17.48 12.70
CA TYR A 173 7.31 16.54 13.31
C TYR A 173 7.72 15.45 12.32
N GLU A 174 8.97 15.05 12.36
CA GLU A 174 9.53 13.94 11.62
C GLU A 174 10.34 13.04 12.56
N LEU A 175 10.06 11.74 12.52
CA LEU A 175 10.81 10.74 13.27
C LEU A 175 11.61 9.87 12.28
N PRO A 176 12.93 10.13 12.14
CA PRO A 176 13.75 9.43 11.18
C PRO A 176 13.83 7.92 11.48
N LEU A 177 13.74 7.08 10.43
CA LEU A 177 13.84 5.61 10.53
C LEU A 177 15.12 5.18 11.26
N ARG A 178 16.26 5.82 10.92
CA ARG A 178 17.56 5.58 11.58
C ARG A 178 17.52 5.81 13.09
N TYR A 179 16.76 6.82 13.55
CA TYR A 179 16.59 7.08 14.97
C TYR A 179 15.80 5.96 15.65
N LEU A 180 14.73 5.47 15.01
CA LEU A 180 13.92 4.37 15.53
C LEU A 180 14.72 3.06 15.64
N ILE A 181 15.54 2.76 14.63
CA ILE A 181 16.43 1.59 14.66
C ILE A 181 17.47 1.74 15.77
N LYS A 182 18.16 2.90 15.85
CA LYS A 182 19.17 3.16 16.89
C LYS A 182 18.61 3.08 18.31
N ARG A 183 17.32 3.39 18.49
CA ARG A 183 16.61 3.33 19.76
C ARG A 183 15.91 2.00 20.00
N GLU A 184 16.15 1.02 19.14
CA GLU A 184 15.55 -0.33 19.24
C GLU A 184 14.00 -0.34 19.24
N TYR A 185 13.38 0.68 18.60
CA TYR A 185 11.94 0.67 18.32
C TYR A 185 11.62 -0.09 17.04
N LEU A 186 12.62 -0.31 16.20
CA LEU A 186 12.54 -1.11 14.98
C LEU A 186 13.77 -2.00 14.88
N THR A 187 13.58 -3.16 14.26
CA THR A 187 14.66 -4.10 13.91
C THR A 187 15.52 -3.53 12.79
N GLU A 188 16.81 -3.81 12.81
CA GLU A 188 17.74 -3.39 11.75
C GLU A 188 17.49 -4.18 10.46
N PRO A 189 17.37 -3.51 9.29
CA PRO A 189 17.33 -4.19 8.01
C PRO A 189 18.76 -4.59 7.60
N ASN A 190 18.93 -5.83 7.20
CA ASN A 190 20.11 -6.31 6.49
C ASN A 190 19.76 -6.41 5.02
N VAL A 191 20.06 -5.35 4.26
CA VAL A 191 19.77 -5.30 2.82
C VAL A 191 20.92 -5.97 2.08
N VAL A 192 20.60 -6.97 1.28
CA VAL A 192 21.55 -7.71 0.46
C VAL A 192 21.07 -7.68 -0.98
N ASP A 193 21.90 -7.12 -1.85
CA ASP A 193 21.66 -7.18 -3.29
C ASP A 193 21.87 -8.62 -3.76
N ALA A 194 20.95 -9.12 -4.56
CA ALA A 194 21.05 -10.46 -5.13
C ALA A 194 22.15 -10.48 -6.21
N THR A 195 23.30 -11.04 -5.85
CA THR A 195 24.49 -11.05 -6.73
C THR A 195 24.49 -12.14 -7.80
N ILE A 196 23.63 -13.14 -7.69
CA ILE A 196 23.67 -14.35 -8.53
C ILE A 196 22.49 -14.44 -9.48
N GLU A 197 21.26 -14.22 -8.97
CA GLU A 197 20.02 -14.30 -9.74
C GLU A 197 19.22 -13.02 -9.54
N HIS A 198 18.92 -12.30 -10.62
CA HIS A 198 18.09 -11.11 -10.59
C HIS A 198 17.35 -10.94 -11.91
N TYR A 199 16.23 -10.19 -11.86
CA TYR A 199 15.50 -9.84 -13.07
C TYR A 199 16.08 -8.57 -13.68
N ASP A 200 16.25 -8.57 -15.00
CA ASP A 200 16.59 -7.35 -15.75
C ASP A 200 15.30 -6.68 -16.23
N PHE A 201 14.82 -5.70 -15.47
CA PHE A 201 13.68 -4.88 -15.83
C PHE A 201 14.04 -3.60 -16.60
N SER A 202 15.28 -3.40 -17.01
CA SER A 202 15.77 -2.18 -17.68
C SER A 202 15.05 -1.85 -18.98
N SER A 203 14.49 -2.85 -19.65
CA SER A 203 13.70 -2.69 -20.88
C SER A 203 12.25 -2.23 -20.64
N LEU A 204 11.75 -2.29 -19.41
CA LEU A 204 10.38 -1.88 -19.08
C LEU A 204 10.27 -0.36 -18.94
N ARG A 205 9.15 0.17 -19.43
CA ARG A 205 8.80 1.58 -19.24
C ARG A 205 7.68 1.71 -18.21
N SER A 206 7.90 2.56 -17.22
CA SER A 206 6.87 2.89 -16.24
C SER A 206 5.92 3.96 -16.79
N ASN A 207 4.68 3.97 -16.31
CA ASN A 207 3.74 5.07 -16.52
C ASN A 207 4.10 6.30 -15.66
N ALA A 208 3.34 7.39 -15.80
CA ALA A 208 3.54 8.62 -15.02
C ALA A 208 3.42 8.43 -13.49
N SER A 209 2.85 7.33 -13.04
CA SER A 209 2.74 6.95 -11.62
C SER A 209 3.88 6.05 -11.14
N GLY A 210 4.87 5.75 -12.00
CA GLY A 210 5.99 4.84 -11.71
C GLY A 210 5.59 3.37 -11.63
N GLU A 211 4.46 3.00 -12.23
CA GLU A 211 3.97 1.63 -12.29
C GLU A 211 4.27 1.04 -13.67
N TYR A 212 4.63 -0.23 -13.70
CA TYR A 212 4.90 -0.97 -14.93
C TYR A 212 3.65 -1.71 -15.41
N SER A 213 3.54 -1.91 -16.72
CA SER A 213 2.47 -2.73 -17.31
C SER A 213 2.60 -4.20 -16.86
N PRO A 214 1.55 -4.82 -16.28
CA PRO A 214 1.61 -6.24 -15.93
C PRO A 214 1.83 -7.14 -17.14
N THR A 215 1.29 -6.79 -18.30
CA THR A 215 1.47 -7.55 -19.55
C THR A 215 2.94 -7.56 -19.93
N ASP A 216 3.62 -6.41 -19.89
CA ASP A 216 5.04 -6.31 -20.23
C ASP A 216 5.91 -7.04 -19.20
N MET A 217 5.55 -6.93 -17.91
CA MET A 217 6.20 -7.69 -16.84
C MET A 217 6.05 -9.19 -17.04
N ASN A 218 4.82 -9.68 -17.29
CA ASN A 218 4.60 -11.10 -17.54
C ASN A 218 5.38 -11.60 -18.77
N HIS A 219 5.40 -10.82 -19.85
CA HIS A 219 6.16 -11.20 -21.05
C HIS A 219 7.66 -11.31 -20.77
N LEU A 220 8.22 -10.44 -19.93
CA LEU A 220 9.63 -10.50 -19.54
C LEU A 220 9.89 -11.70 -18.63
N LEU A 221 9.08 -11.91 -17.61
CA LEU A 221 9.23 -12.98 -16.62
C LEU A 221 9.05 -14.36 -17.26
N ASN A 222 8.07 -14.54 -18.14
CA ASN A 222 7.81 -15.79 -18.84
C ASN A 222 8.93 -16.23 -19.80
N LYS A 223 9.83 -15.30 -20.18
CA LYS A 223 11.04 -15.62 -20.94
C LYS A 223 12.15 -16.23 -20.08
N ASN A 224 12.09 -16.03 -18.77
CA ASN A 224 13.16 -16.36 -17.83
C ASN A 224 12.68 -17.22 -16.64
N PRO A 225 11.95 -18.33 -16.83
CA PRO A 225 11.39 -19.12 -15.71
C PRO A 225 12.48 -19.73 -14.82
N ARG A 226 13.68 -19.98 -15.36
CA ARG A 226 14.82 -20.50 -14.57
C ARG A 226 15.31 -19.47 -13.55
N VAL A 227 15.20 -18.17 -13.84
CA VAL A 227 15.58 -17.10 -12.91
C VAL A 227 14.62 -17.12 -11.71
N THR A 228 13.31 -17.21 -11.93
CA THR A 228 12.32 -17.32 -10.85
C THR A 228 12.62 -18.54 -9.96
N GLN A 229 12.89 -19.69 -10.55
CA GLN A 229 13.21 -20.90 -9.80
C GLN A 229 14.48 -20.72 -8.96
N GLY A 230 15.58 -20.22 -9.54
CA GLY A 230 16.85 -19.99 -8.83
C GLY A 230 16.68 -18.99 -7.68
N ILE A 231 15.93 -17.92 -7.88
CA ILE A 231 15.58 -16.96 -6.82
C ILE A 231 14.87 -17.65 -5.66
N ILE A 232 13.86 -18.49 -5.94
CA ILE A 232 13.07 -19.13 -4.89
C ILE A 232 13.90 -20.20 -4.15
N GLU A 233 14.78 -20.94 -4.84
CA GLU A 233 15.75 -21.85 -4.21
C GLU A 233 16.64 -21.09 -3.22
N GLN A 234 17.16 -19.90 -3.61
CA GLN A 234 17.94 -19.04 -2.71
C GLN A 234 17.11 -18.50 -1.54
N VAL A 235 15.86 -18.09 -1.78
CA VAL A 235 14.94 -17.65 -0.71
C VAL A 235 14.68 -18.79 0.30
N ILE A 236 14.54 -20.02 -0.15
CA ILE A 236 14.35 -21.18 0.72
C ILE A 236 15.62 -21.44 1.55
N GLU A 237 16.79 -21.43 0.92
CA GLU A 237 18.08 -21.65 1.58
C GLU A 237 18.34 -20.59 2.67
N LEU A 238 18.32 -19.31 2.30
CA LEU A 238 18.54 -18.19 3.23
C LEU A 238 17.43 -18.09 4.29
N GLY A 239 16.27 -18.57 3.93
CA GLY A 239 15.07 -18.62 4.78
C GLY A 239 15.08 -19.76 5.81
N GLU A 240 16.01 -20.74 5.76
CA GLU A 240 15.94 -21.92 6.60
C GLU A 240 15.76 -21.60 8.10
N LYS A 241 16.52 -20.63 8.60
CA LYS A 241 16.50 -20.20 10.01
C LYS A 241 15.57 -19.00 10.29
N ARG A 242 14.83 -18.50 9.30
CA ARG A 242 13.91 -17.38 9.42
C ARG A 242 12.53 -17.84 9.89
N GLN A 243 11.84 -16.96 10.63
CA GLN A 243 10.53 -17.27 11.24
C GLN A 243 9.35 -17.00 10.30
N GLY A 244 9.43 -15.92 9.53
CA GLY A 244 8.38 -15.51 8.59
C GLY A 244 8.95 -14.78 7.39
N ILE A 245 8.60 -15.24 6.20
CA ILE A 245 9.14 -14.74 4.93
C ILE A 245 8.01 -14.16 4.11
N MET A 246 8.13 -12.88 3.73
CA MET A 246 7.20 -12.25 2.79
C MET A 246 7.86 -12.10 1.43
N ILE A 247 7.16 -12.56 0.39
CA ILE A 247 7.61 -12.49 -1.00
C ILE A 247 6.66 -11.57 -1.76
N PHE A 248 7.19 -10.48 -2.32
CA PHE A 248 6.43 -9.50 -3.10
C PHE A 248 6.62 -9.75 -4.58
N ALA A 249 5.67 -10.43 -5.20
CA ALA A 249 5.70 -10.75 -6.61
C ALA A 249 5.22 -9.58 -7.49
N ALA A 250 5.67 -9.56 -8.75
CA ALA A 250 5.39 -8.49 -9.70
C ALA A 250 3.94 -8.50 -10.20
N THR A 251 3.43 -9.68 -10.54
CA THR A 251 2.07 -9.90 -11.09
C THR A 251 1.42 -11.11 -10.43
N VAL A 252 0.12 -11.31 -10.67
CA VAL A 252 -0.61 -12.49 -10.16
C VAL A 252 -0.09 -13.78 -10.81
N GLU A 253 0.24 -13.74 -12.10
CA GLU A 253 0.81 -14.88 -12.83
C GLU A 253 2.17 -15.26 -12.23
N HIS A 254 3.05 -14.27 -12.08
CA HIS A 254 4.34 -14.45 -11.42
C HIS A 254 4.21 -14.99 -9.99
N ALA A 255 3.24 -14.48 -9.22
CA ALA A 255 3.00 -14.97 -7.85
C ALA A 255 2.58 -16.45 -7.80
N LYS A 256 1.81 -16.92 -8.78
CA LYS A 256 1.45 -18.34 -8.92
C LYS A 256 2.68 -19.19 -9.27
N GLU A 257 3.54 -18.70 -10.18
CA GLU A 257 4.81 -19.34 -10.52
C GLU A 257 5.70 -19.45 -9.28
N VAL A 258 5.96 -18.34 -8.59
CA VAL A 258 6.72 -18.30 -7.32
C VAL A 258 6.16 -19.29 -6.31
N PHE A 259 4.83 -19.30 -6.13
CA PHE A 259 4.18 -20.20 -5.19
C PHE A 259 4.36 -21.68 -5.54
N SER A 260 4.46 -22.02 -6.83
CA SER A 260 4.66 -23.40 -7.30
C SER A 260 6.03 -23.99 -6.94
N TYR A 261 7.04 -23.15 -6.70
CA TYR A 261 8.37 -23.58 -6.29
C TYR A 261 8.57 -23.67 -4.78
N LEU A 262 7.58 -23.17 -3.98
CA LEU A 262 7.66 -23.16 -2.52
C LEU A 262 7.10 -24.46 -1.90
N PRO A 263 7.52 -24.83 -0.67
CA PRO A 263 6.93 -25.94 0.06
C PRO A 263 5.42 -25.72 0.30
N ALA A 264 4.55 -26.50 -0.32
CA ALA A 264 3.09 -26.27 -0.33
C ALA A 264 2.45 -26.24 1.07
N ASN A 265 2.96 -27.05 2.01
CA ASN A 265 2.46 -27.14 3.39
C ASN A 265 2.89 -25.97 4.28
N LEU A 266 3.85 -25.14 3.84
CA LEU A 266 4.39 -24.01 4.60
C LEU A 266 4.15 -22.66 3.89
N SER A 267 3.39 -22.66 2.79
CA SER A 267 3.26 -21.49 1.92
C SER A 267 1.81 -21.07 1.73
N ALA A 268 1.59 -19.78 1.54
CA ALA A 268 0.31 -19.22 1.14
C ALA A 268 0.49 -18.15 0.06
N LEU A 269 -0.51 -18.04 -0.80
CA LEU A 269 -0.61 -17.03 -1.84
C LEU A 269 -1.81 -16.11 -1.57
N ILE A 270 -1.56 -14.80 -1.46
CA ILE A 270 -2.62 -13.79 -1.29
C ILE A 270 -2.57 -12.81 -2.47
N THR A 271 -3.66 -12.78 -3.24
CA THR A 271 -3.88 -11.85 -4.35
C THR A 271 -5.17 -11.05 -4.14
N GLY A 272 -5.43 -10.06 -4.99
CA GLY A 272 -6.67 -9.28 -4.95
C GLY A 272 -7.93 -10.09 -5.21
N ALA A 273 -7.83 -11.22 -5.89
CA ALA A 273 -8.96 -12.09 -6.27
C ALA A 273 -9.40 -13.05 -5.16
N ILE A 274 -8.62 -13.20 -4.07
CA ILE A 274 -8.96 -14.12 -2.98
C ILE A 274 -10.15 -13.59 -2.16
N ASP A 275 -11.06 -14.48 -1.78
CA ASP A 275 -12.16 -14.12 -0.88
C ASP A 275 -11.67 -13.61 0.47
N ASN A 276 -12.39 -12.64 1.03
CA ASN A 276 -12.00 -12.00 2.30
C ASN A 276 -11.91 -12.99 3.46
N THR A 277 -12.80 -13.99 3.52
CA THR A 277 -12.81 -15.00 4.59
C THR A 277 -11.57 -15.90 4.50
N GLU A 278 -11.22 -16.34 3.31
CA GLU A 278 -10.02 -17.16 3.09
C GLU A 278 -8.75 -16.34 3.29
N ARG A 279 -8.72 -15.10 2.82
CA ARG A 279 -7.63 -14.16 3.10
C ARG A 279 -7.39 -13.99 4.60
N ASP A 280 -8.44 -13.75 5.39
CA ASP A 280 -8.33 -13.58 6.84
C ASP A 280 -7.82 -14.86 7.52
N LYS A 281 -8.19 -16.04 7.02
CA LYS A 281 -7.74 -17.34 7.49
C LYS A 281 -6.24 -17.54 7.25
N LEU A 282 -5.78 -17.27 6.02
CA LEU A 282 -4.35 -17.36 5.67
C LEU A 282 -3.50 -16.36 6.44
N ILE A 283 -3.99 -15.13 6.63
CA ILE A 283 -3.32 -14.12 7.46
C ILE A 283 -3.19 -14.58 8.90
N LYS A 284 -4.23 -15.16 9.49
CA LYS A 284 -4.20 -15.71 10.85
C LYS A 284 -3.23 -16.88 10.96
N ALA A 285 -3.21 -17.79 10.00
CA ALA A 285 -2.29 -18.92 9.97
C ALA A 285 -0.82 -18.44 9.86
N PHE A 286 -0.55 -17.43 9.03
CA PHE A 286 0.78 -16.82 8.93
C PHE A 286 1.20 -16.15 10.26
N LYS A 287 0.30 -15.40 10.91
CA LYS A 287 0.57 -14.78 12.23
C LYS A 287 0.83 -15.82 13.33
N ARG A 288 0.23 -16.99 13.25
CA ARG A 288 0.48 -18.12 14.17
C ARG A 288 1.72 -18.94 13.81
N LYS A 289 2.45 -18.54 12.73
CA LYS A 289 3.64 -19.22 12.21
C LYS A 289 3.36 -20.65 11.69
N GLU A 290 2.11 -20.97 11.37
CA GLU A 290 1.71 -22.21 10.69
C GLU A 290 2.10 -22.16 9.20
N ILE A 291 2.18 -20.98 8.64
CA ILE A 291 2.70 -20.67 7.30
C ILE A 291 3.99 -19.89 7.48
N LYS A 292 5.04 -20.27 6.75
CA LYS A 292 6.35 -19.63 6.76
C LYS A 292 6.53 -18.66 5.61
N TYR A 293 6.07 -19.02 4.40
CA TYR A 293 6.22 -18.24 3.18
C TYR A 293 4.89 -17.63 2.77
N LEU A 294 4.84 -16.31 2.71
CA LEU A 294 3.65 -15.58 2.29
C LEU A 294 3.93 -14.81 1.01
N VAL A 295 3.43 -15.34 -0.11
CA VAL A 295 3.51 -14.70 -1.42
C VAL A 295 2.34 -13.74 -1.58
N ASN A 296 2.62 -12.51 -2.02
CA ASN A 296 1.57 -11.53 -2.25
C ASN A 296 1.84 -10.62 -3.45
N VAL A 297 0.75 -10.05 -3.99
CA VAL A 297 0.79 -9.05 -5.06
C VAL A 297 0.07 -7.80 -4.56
N SER A 298 0.81 -6.76 -4.17
CA SER A 298 0.30 -5.43 -3.79
C SER A 298 -0.77 -5.37 -2.70
N VAL A 299 -1.13 -6.49 -2.06
CA VAL A 299 -2.28 -6.57 -1.13
C VAL A 299 -1.88 -6.29 0.31
N LEU A 300 -0.67 -6.67 0.73
CA LEU A 300 -0.21 -6.59 2.12
C LEU A 300 0.77 -5.44 2.38
N THR A 301 0.79 -4.43 1.52
CA THR A 301 1.67 -3.26 1.65
C THR A 301 1.19 -2.28 2.72
N THR A 302 -0.10 -2.29 3.08
CA THR A 302 -0.68 -1.41 4.12
C THR A 302 -1.57 -2.19 5.07
N GLY A 303 -1.59 -1.80 6.36
CA GLY A 303 -2.48 -2.37 7.38
C GLY A 303 -2.16 -3.80 7.85
N PHE A 304 -1.21 -4.49 7.22
CA PHE A 304 -0.81 -5.83 7.61
C PHE A 304 0.21 -5.79 8.75
N ASP A 305 -0.04 -6.51 9.81
CA ASP A 305 0.81 -6.59 11.00
C ASP A 305 1.20 -8.04 11.30
N ALA A 306 2.49 -8.36 11.09
CA ALA A 306 3.11 -9.64 11.41
C ALA A 306 4.56 -9.40 11.87
N PRO A 307 4.78 -9.11 13.17
CA PRO A 307 6.09 -8.71 13.70
C PRO A 307 7.17 -9.77 13.54
N HIS A 308 6.80 -11.05 13.47
CA HIS A 308 7.74 -12.17 13.28
C HIS A 308 8.37 -12.26 11.89
N VAL A 309 7.92 -11.44 10.92
CA VAL A 309 8.54 -11.37 9.59
C VAL A 309 9.97 -10.87 9.73
N ASP A 310 10.93 -11.73 9.41
CA ASP A 310 12.37 -11.49 9.52
C ASP A 310 13.14 -11.71 8.20
N MET A 311 12.39 -11.95 7.10
CA MET A 311 12.92 -11.94 5.74
C MET A 311 11.89 -11.39 4.76
N ILE A 312 12.36 -10.54 3.83
CA ILE A 312 11.58 -9.97 2.73
C ILE A 312 12.31 -10.24 1.43
N ALA A 313 11.62 -10.83 0.45
CA ALA A 313 12.09 -10.99 -0.90
C ALA A 313 11.28 -10.09 -1.85
N ILE A 314 11.96 -9.17 -2.53
CA ILE A 314 11.35 -8.21 -3.44
C ILE A 314 11.62 -8.66 -4.87
N LEU A 315 10.57 -9.18 -5.53
CA LEU A 315 10.58 -9.65 -6.91
C LEU A 315 9.76 -8.72 -7.81
N ARG A 316 9.44 -7.53 -7.31
CA ARG A 316 8.64 -6.53 -8.00
C ARG A 316 9.45 -5.26 -8.22
N PRO A 317 9.66 -4.83 -9.48
CA PRO A 317 10.28 -3.54 -9.74
C PRO A 317 9.36 -2.40 -9.28
N THR A 318 9.94 -1.35 -8.69
CA THR A 318 9.21 -0.15 -8.30
C THR A 318 10.09 1.09 -8.41
N GLN A 319 9.55 2.16 -8.99
CA GLN A 319 10.14 3.49 -8.94
C GLN A 319 9.66 4.30 -7.73
N SER A 320 8.73 3.73 -6.96
CA SER A 320 8.15 4.39 -5.81
C SER A 320 8.93 4.06 -4.54
N VAL A 321 9.80 4.98 -4.11
CA VAL A 321 10.50 4.91 -2.82
C VAL A 321 9.51 4.70 -1.67
N SER A 322 8.31 5.30 -1.76
CA SER A 322 7.24 5.11 -0.79
C SER A 322 6.78 3.65 -0.70
N LEU A 323 6.57 2.99 -1.85
CA LEU A 323 6.20 1.58 -1.89
C LEU A 323 7.32 0.69 -1.36
N TYR A 324 8.56 0.95 -1.77
CA TYR A 324 9.73 0.23 -1.30
C TYR A 324 9.85 0.30 0.24
N GLN A 325 9.75 1.50 0.81
CA GLN A 325 9.78 1.69 2.26
C GLN A 325 8.62 0.98 2.98
N GLN A 326 7.42 0.97 2.39
CA GLN A 326 6.29 0.23 2.95
C GLN A 326 6.52 -1.29 2.94
N ILE A 327 7.13 -1.83 1.89
CA ILE A 327 7.50 -3.24 1.79
C ILE A 327 8.52 -3.59 2.86
N VAL A 328 9.66 -2.89 2.90
CA VAL A 328 10.74 -3.13 3.87
C VAL A 328 10.24 -2.94 5.30
N GLY A 329 9.40 -1.92 5.54
CA GLY A 329 8.80 -1.64 6.84
C GLY A 329 7.97 -2.79 7.44
N ARG A 330 7.50 -3.75 6.62
CA ARG A 330 6.82 -4.96 7.13
C ARG A 330 7.76 -5.84 7.95
N GLY A 331 9.04 -5.88 7.59
CA GLY A 331 10.06 -6.66 8.28
C GLY A 331 10.76 -5.93 9.43
N LEU A 332 10.52 -4.63 9.66
CA LEU A 332 11.27 -3.88 10.68
C LEU A 332 10.62 -3.89 12.07
N ARG A 333 9.45 -4.48 12.23
CA ARG A 333 8.79 -4.54 13.54
C ARG A 333 9.53 -5.45 14.49
N LEU A 334 9.56 -5.05 15.77
CA LEU A 334 10.16 -5.86 16.83
C LEU A 334 9.33 -7.12 17.07
N SER A 335 10.01 -8.23 17.29
CA SER A 335 9.42 -9.50 17.70
C SER A 335 10.40 -10.24 18.59
N GLU A 336 9.88 -11.09 19.46
CA GLU A 336 10.70 -11.96 20.31
C GLU A 336 11.61 -12.85 19.44
N ASN A 337 12.88 -12.95 19.84
CA ASN A 337 13.94 -13.72 19.15
C ASN A 337 14.28 -13.25 17.72
N LYS A 338 13.82 -12.08 17.31
CA LYS A 338 14.17 -11.47 16.02
C LYS A 338 15.36 -10.54 16.20
N LYS A 339 16.48 -10.83 15.52
CA LYS A 339 17.71 -10.04 15.59
C LYS A 339 17.78 -8.99 14.50
N ASP A 340 17.42 -9.36 13.28
CA ASP A 340 17.46 -8.51 12.09
C ASP A 340 16.29 -8.83 11.15
N CYS A 341 16.19 -8.11 10.06
CA CYS A 341 15.36 -8.48 8.92
C CYS A 341 16.22 -8.53 7.66
N LEU A 342 16.34 -9.72 7.06
CA LEU A 342 16.99 -9.87 5.78
C LEU A 342 16.10 -9.36 4.66
N VAL A 343 16.59 -8.40 3.88
CA VAL A 343 15.87 -7.84 2.73
C VAL A 343 16.69 -8.19 1.47
N MET A 344 16.09 -9.01 0.61
CA MET A 344 16.65 -9.42 -0.66
C MET A 344 15.92 -8.67 -1.78
N ASP A 345 16.64 -7.81 -2.50
CA ASP A 345 16.10 -7.16 -3.69
C ASP A 345 16.64 -7.86 -4.96
N TYR A 346 15.72 -8.43 -5.73
CA TYR A 346 16.02 -9.15 -6.98
C TYR A 346 15.68 -8.31 -8.22
N THR A 347 15.47 -7.03 -8.06
CA THR A 347 14.92 -6.17 -9.12
C THR A 347 15.73 -4.90 -9.37
N GLY A 348 16.78 -4.65 -8.57
CA GLY A 348 17.59 -3.42 -8.69
C GLY A 348 16.78 -2.15 -8.44
N ASN A 349 15.98 -2.12 -7.37
CA ASN A 349 15.22 -0.94 -6.96
C ASN A 349 16.10 0.07 -6.19
N ASP A 350 17.25 0.46 -6.72
CA ASP A 350 18.21 1.38 -6.11
C ASP A 350 17.71 2.83 -5.95
#